data_776c2ca41fb47213da57cc36d1e0cb34
#
_entry.id   776c2ca41fb47213da57cc36d1e0cb34
#
_cell.length_a   1.000
_cell.length_b   1.000
_cell.length_c   1.000
_cell.angle_alpha   90.00
_cell.angle_beta   90.00
_cell.angle_gamma   90.00
#
_symmetry.space_group_name_H-M   'P 1'
#
loop_
_entity.id
_entity.type
_entity.pdbx_description
1 polymer ?
#
loop_
_entity_poly.entity_id
_entity_poly.type
_entity_poly.pdbx_seq_one_letter_code
_entity_poly.pdbx_strand_id
1 'polypeptide(L)'
;MNSYVIFSLLLAAMIISPVAHAQIWDMMTNPKVATVLVHPPGLGIQVNKIAFGSATGEGSGEFVDALTEHFVRANVEVIERQRLQALLREHDFSLSGYVDRQSASEIGKIVGPAVMLFVNMQRRATEQKQVYNDWKDSKGNVHRTWTSRTQAFIRGSVRSVDLATGRVFAATVLEAKPVFENKVDGRCCAEYPSEFDALDAGTREVVGQAVRLFLPWNETVELYYFDDKTCGLKGAYSMHKAGNIGGALEQSLRNLEQCRSMPKADAKVIAHANHNVGMGYFSLGMEDKALEYLQEAQRIKPGQIYAEAIIQCQKSSAYARDMQRIEERMVLDAAAVDQKNAEATKAKDAETVTNADILNLVKAKLPGVVIIAKIKSSQCRFDLGAAALIQLKQGGVPDDVLVAMMECGKK
;
A
#
# COMPACT_ATOMS: atom_id res chain seq x y z
N MET A 1 39.39 -33.23 33.62
CA MET A 1 38.57 -32.00 33.80
C MET A 1 37.54 -31.99 32.69
N ASN A 2 36.32 -32.44 32.88
CA ASN A 2 35.19 -32.14 31.97
C ASN A 2 33.87 -32.86 32.36
N SER A 3 33.79 -33.44 33.56
CA SER A 3 32.53 -34.07 34.02
C SER A 3 31.58 -33.11 34.77
N TYR A 4 32.02 -31.93 35.14
CA TYR A 4 31.20 -30.96 35.89
C TYR A 4 30.41 -29.98 35.02
N VAL A 5 30.75 -29.81 33.74
CA VAL A 5 30.02 -28.88 32.82
C VAL A 5 28.76 -29.52 32.26
N ILE A 6 28.74 -30.84 32.08
CA ILE A 6 27.54 -31.54 31.52
C ILE A 6 26.44 -31.67 32.58
N PHE A 7 26.79 -31.74 33.87
CA PHE A 7 25.80 -31.82 34.96
C PHE A 7 25.10 -30.46 35.24
N SER A 8 25.78 -29.34 34.96
CA SER A 8 25.17 -27.99 35.13
C SER A 8 24.17 -27.63 34.03
N LEU A 9 24.31 -28.19 32.82
CA LEU A 9 23.36 -27.97 31.72
C LEU A 9 22.09 -28.84 31.85
N LEU A 10 22.17 -29.99 32.51
CA LEU A 10 21.01 -30.84 32.80
C LEU A 10 20.21 -30.35 34.02
N LEU A 11 20.82 -29.62 34.96
CA LEU A 11 20.13 -29.05 36.10
C LEU A 11 19.40 -27.73 35.78
N ALA A 12 19.81 -27.00 34.75
CA ALA A 12 19.13 -25.80 34.25
C ALA A 12 17.79 -26.12 33.52
N ALA A 13 17.62 -27.39 33.08
CA ALA A 13 16.41 -27.84 32.42
C ALA A 13 15.25 -28.17 33.40
N MET A 14 15.48 -28.14 34.71
CA MET A 14 14.48 -28.56 35.72
C MET A 14 13.75 -27.44 36.49
N ILE A 15 13.90 -26.17 36.08
CA ILE A 15 13.19 -25.06 36.74
C ILE A 15 12.26 -24.33 35.76
N ILE A 16 11.69 -25.07 34.81
CA ILE A 16 10.54 -24.54 34.09
C ILE A 16 9.32 -24.83 34.99
N SER A 17 8.61 -23.78 35.39
CA SER A 17 7.42 -23.95 36.21
C SER A 17 6.42 -24.89 35.55
N PRO A 18 5.61 -25.66 36.29
CA PRO A 18 4.56 -26.50 35.69
C PRO A 18 3.64 -25.74 34.74
N VAL A 19 3.44 -24.45 34.97
CA VAL A 19 2.65 -23.54 34.12
C VAL A 19 3.36 -23.31 32.79
N ALA A 20 4.68 -23.09 32.80
CA ALA A 20 5.45 -22.91 31.56
C ALA A 20 5.54 -24.20 30.72
N HIS A 21 5.62 -25.37 31.36
CA HIS A 21 5.54 -26.67 30.68
C HIS A 21 4.18 -26.89 30.01
N ALA A 22 3.09 -26.59 30.69
CA ALA A 22 1.75 -26.73 30.13
C ALA A 22 1.50 -25.77 28.94
N GLN A 23 2.06 -24.57 28.98
CA GLN A 23 1.99 -23.60 27.86
C GLN A 23 2.81 -24.06 26.65
N ILE A 24 4.02 -24.57 26.87
CA ILE A 24 4.86 -25.11 25.79
C ILE A 24 4.17 -26.31 25.14
N TRP A 25 3.56 -27.20 25.94
CA TRP A 25 2.81 -28.35 25.43
C TRP A 25 1.60 -27.91 24.58
N ASP A 26 0.82 -26.93 25.05
CA ASP A 26 -0.31 -26.36 24.30
C ASP A 26 0.16 -25.74 22.97
N MET A 27 1.32 -25.09 22.92
CA MET A 27 1.91 -24.55 21.70
C MET A 27 2.40 -25.62 20.71
N MET A 28 2.86 -26.77 21.20
CA MET A 28 3.35 -27.88 20.36
C MET A 28 2.25 -28.77 19.79
N THR A 29 1.09 -28.85 20.45
CA THR A 29 0.03 -29.82 20.14
C THR A 29 -1.19 -29.21 19.45
N ASN A 30 -1.45 -27.90 19.62
CA ASN A 30 -2.60 -27.27 19.01
C ASN A 30 -2.32 -26.87 17.55
N PRO A 31 -3.29 -27.10 16.66
CA PRO A 31 -3.19 -26.69 15.28
C PRO A 31 -3.24 -25.18 15.12
N LYS A 32 -2.82 -24.69 13.94
CA LYS A 32 -2.91 -23.29 13.56
C LYS A 32 -3.86 -23.10 12.40
N VAL A 33 -4.41 -21.91 12.32
CA VAL A 33 -5.22 -21.43 11.20
C VAL A 33 -4.60 -20.15 10.65
N ALA A 34 -4.66 -19.99 9.34
CA ALA A 34 -4.22 -18.79 8.66
C ALA A 34 -5.30 -17.70 8.79
N THR A 35 -4.89 -16.51 9.19
CA THR A 35 -5.73 -15.32 9.24
C THR A 35 -5.02 -14.19 8.49
N VAL A 36 -5.75 -13.36 7.77
CA VAL A 36 -5.20 -12.28 6.96
C VAL A 36 -5.33 -10.96 7.70
N LEU A 37 -4.22 -10.26 7.84
CA LEU A 37 -4.16 -8.86 8.27
C LEU A 37 -4.02 -7.98 7.03
N VAL A 38 -4.89 -6.98 6.90
CA VAL A 38 -4.81 -6.01 5.82
C VAL A 38 -4.09 -4.77 6.33
N HIS A 39 -2.88 -4.55 5.84
CA HIS A 39 -2.07 -3.40 6.19
C HIS A 39 -2.46 -2.18 5.33
N PRO A 40 -2.53 -0.98 5.91
CA PRO A 40 -2.67 0.24 5.14
C PRO A 40 -1.41 0.53 4.30
N PRO A 41 -1.52 1.39 3.27
CA PRO A 41 -0.34 1.88 2.55
C PRO A 41 0.67 2.52 3.50
N GLY A 42 1.96 2.19 3.34
CA GLY A 42 3.02 2.64 4.24
C GLY A 42 3.19 4.17 4.32
N LEU A 43 2.77 4.90 3.29
CA LEU A 43 2.77 6.36 3.26
C LEU A 43 1.53 6.99 3.92
N GLY A 44 0.54 6.20 4.33
CA GLY A 44 -0.69 6.71 4.91
C GLY A 44 -1.52 7.59 3.96
N ILE A 45 -1.40 7.33 2.65
CA ILE A 45 -2.17 7.98 1.58
C ILE A 45 -2.70 6.92 0.63
N GLN A 46 -3.84 7.19 0.02
CA GLN A 46 -4.33 6.40 -1.10
C GLN A 46 -3.93 7.11 -2.41
N VAL A 47 -3.44 6.32 -3.37
CA VAL A 47 -3.00 6.82 -4.65
C VAL A 47 -3.92 6.28 -5.73
N ASN A 48 -4.60 7.18 -6.46
CA ASN A 48 -5.52 6.82 -7.54
C ASN A 48 -4.88 6.97 -8.91
N LYS A 49 -3.81 7.78 -9.01
CA LYS A 49 -3.15 8.09 -10.27
C LYS A 49 -1.64 8.24 -10.06
N ILE A 50 -0.86 7.56 -10.89
CA ILE A 50 0.60 7.57 -10.83
C ILE A 50 1.17 7.96 -12.19
N ALA A 51 2.24 8.75 -12.14
CA ALA A 51 3.10 9.03 -13.28
C ALA A 51 4.53 8.62 -12.95
N PHE A 52 5.25 8.06 -13.90
CA PHE A 52 6.68 7.77 -13.74
C PHE A 52 7.52 8.88 -14.33
N GLY A 53 8.37 9.48 -13.49
CA GLY A 53 9.40 10.41 -13.88
C GLY A 53 10.65 9.71 -14.43
N SER A 54 11.85 10.15 -14.01
CA SER A 54 13.09 9.47 -14.41
C SER A 54 13.23 8.11 -13.72
N ALA A 55 13.68 7.12 -14.49
CA ALA A 55 14.12 5.84 -14.01
C ALA A 55 15.57 5.62 -14.46
N THR A 56 16.49 5.44 -13.52
CA THR A 56 17.92 5.37 -13.74
C THR A 56 18.54 4.13 -13.10
N GLY A 57 19.67 3.68 -13.63
CA GLY A 57 20.38 2.50 -13.18
C GLY A 57 19.93 1.22 -13.88
N GLU A 58 20.77 0.19 -13.76
CA GLU A 58 20.53 -1.12 -14.38
C GLU A 58 19.29 -1.80 -13.79
N GLY A 59 18.39 -2.29 -14.65
CA GLY A 59 17.12 -2.94 -14.25
C GLY A 59 16.02 -1.96 -13.85
N SER A 60 16.23 -0.63 -13.99
CA SER A 60 15.19 0.35 -13.63
C SER A 60 13.95 0.26 -14.52
N GLY A 61 14.09 -0.15 -15.79
CA GLY A 61 12.96 -0.41 -16.69
C GLY A 61 12.10 -1.57 -16.19
N GLU A 62 12.73 -2.72 -15.95
CA GLU A 62 12.08 -3.92 -15.39
C GLU A 62 11.34 -3.62 -14.07
N PHE A 63 11.96 -2.81 -13.22
CA PHE A 63 11.37 -2.40 -11.95
C PHE A 63 10.12 -1.52 -12.16
N VAL A 64 10.17 -0.56 -13.09
CA VAL A 64 9.02 0.30 -13.43
C VAL A 64 7.90 -0.51 -14.06
N ASP A 65 8.21 -1.44 -14.95
CA ASP A 65 7.21 -2.30 -15.59
C ASP A 65 6.50 -3.18 -14.56
N ALA A 66 7.24 -3.78 -13.63
CA ALA A 66 6.68 -4.57 -12.55
C ALA A 66 5.81 -3.72 -11.58
N LEU A 67 6.24 -2.49 -11.24
CA LEU A 67 5.41 -1.57 -10.47
C LEU A 67 4.13 -1.20 -11.21
N THR A 68 4.23 -0.91 -12.51
CA THR A 68 3.09 -0.58 -13.36
C THR A 68 2.06 -1.70 -13.34
N GLU A 69 2.49 -2.95 -13.47
CA GLU A 69 1.60 -4.12 -13.40
C GLU A 69 0.83 -4.17 -12.06
N HIS A 70 1.52 -3.96 -10.94
CA HIS A 70 0.88 -3.95 -9.62
C HIS A 70 -0.13 -2.83 -9.48
N PHE A 71 0.18 -1.62 -9.93
CA PHE A 71 -0.72 -0.47 -9.85
C PHE A 71 -1.97 -0.67 -10.74
N VAL A 72 -1.79 -1.13 -11.97
CA VAL A 72 -2.91 -1.42 -12.87
C VAL A 72 -3.83 -2.50 -12.30
N ARG A 73 -3.28 -3.57 -11.72
CA ARG A 73 -4.07 -4.62 -11.04
C ARG A 73 -4.83 -4.09 -9.82
N ALA A 74 -4.29 -3.06 -9.14
CA ALA A 74 -4.94 -2.39 -8.03
C ALA A 74 -5.91 -1.29 -8.47
N ASN A 75 -6.21 -1.17 -9.76
CA ASN A 75 -7.09 -0.16 -10.35
C ASN A 75 -6.60 1.29 -10.16
N VAL A 76 -5.27 1.47 -10.06
CA VAL A 76 -4.63 2.79 -10.06
C VAL A 76 -4.37 3.20 -11.51
N GLU A 77 -4.77 4.41 -11.89
CA GLU A 77 -4.48 4.97 -13.22
C GLU A 77 -2.97 5.21 -13.35
N VAL A 78 -2.34 4.59 -14.34
CA VAL A 78 -0.92 4.81 -14.64
C VAL A 78 -0.80 5.63 -15.92
N ILE A 79 -0.14 6.79 -15.83
CA ILE A 79 0.13 7.64 -16.99
C ILE A 79 1.38 7.09 -17.70
N GLU A 80 1.20 6.71 -18.95
CA GLU A 80 2.32 6.25 -19.78
C GLU A 80 3.42 7.31 -19.89
N ARG A 81 4.66 6.86 -19.73
CA ARG A 81 5.84 7.73 -19.76
C ARG A 81 5.98 8.53 -21.07
N GLN A 82 5.67 7.89 -22.22
CA GLN A 82 5.72 8.56 -23.51
C GLN A 82 4.68 9.68 -23.61
N ARG A 83 3.46 9.42 -23.14
CA ARG A 83 2.37 10.41 -23.10
C ARG A 83 2.75 11.58 -22.18
N LEU A 84 3.29 11.27 -21.00
CA LEU A 84 3.76 12.29 -20.06
C LEU A 84 4.87 13.15 -20.70
N GLN A 85 5.87 12.52 -21.34
CA GLN A 85 6.95 13.24 -22.01
C GLN A 85 6.45 14.11 -23.16
N ALA A 86 5.48 13.66 -23.95
CA ALA A 86 4.86 14.46 -25.00
C ALA A 86 4.17 15.70 -24.42
N LEU A 87 3.34 15.53 -23.40
CA LEU A 87 2.65 16.62 -22.70
C LEU A 87 3.63 17.65 -22.12
N LEU A 88 4.72 17.16 -21.50
CA LEU A 88 5.71 18.05 -20.89
C LEU A 88 6.54 18.82 -21.92
N ARG A 89 6.84 18.21 -23.09
CA ARG A 89 7.52 18.91 -24.20
C ARG A 89 6.67 20.02 -24.80
N GLU A 90 5.37 19.83 -24.92
CA GLU A 90 4.43 20.86 -25.37
C GLU A 90 4.43 22.10 -24.46
N HIS A 91 4.86 21.94 -23.22
CA HIS A 91 4.93 23.00 -22.21
C HIS A 91 6.35 23.37 -21.78
N ASP A 92 7.37 23.04 -22.56
CA ASP A 92 8.80 23.31 -22.30
C ASP A 92 9.33 22.77 -20.96
N PHE A 93 8.67 21.74 -20.37
CA PHE A 93 9.13 21.11 -19.15
C PHE A 93 10.10 19.94 -19.42
N SER A 94 11.16 19.89 -18.62
CA SER A 94 12.12 18.78 -18.62
C SER A 94 11.87 17.84 -17.44
N LEU A 95 11.76 16.53 -17.69
CA LEU A 95 11.82 15.49 -16.67
C LEU A 95 13.26 15.26 -16.19
N SER A 96 13.97 16.30 -15.80
CA SER A 96 15.23 16.13 -15.08
C SER A 96 14.91 15.50 -13.72
N GLY A 97 15.81 14.66 -13.20
CA GLY A 97 15.56 13.88 -11.95
C GLY A 97 15.29 14.72 -10.70
N TYR A 98 15.11 16.01 -10.84
CA TYR A 98 14.78 16.96 -9.79
C TYR A 98 13.62 17.86 -10.25
N VAL A 99 12.43 17.53 -9.77
CA VAL A 99 11.26 18.41 -9.93
C VAL A 99 11.14 19.22 -8.65
N ASP A 100 11.32 20.54 -8.75
CA ASP A 100 11.05 21.43 -7.64
C ASP A 100 9.54 21.61 -7.39
N ARG A 101 9.18 22.26 -6.29
CA ARG A 101 7.80 22.41 -5.86
C ARG A 101 6.94 23.18 -6.87
N GLN A 102 7.52 24.17 -7.54
CA GLN A 102 6.81 25.00 -8.52
C GLN A 102 6.55 24.20 -9.80
N SER A 103 7.59 23.57 -10.36
CA SER A 103 7.49 22.71 -11.53
C SER A 103 6.54 21.53 -11.33
N ALA A 104 6.55 20.90 -10.14
CA ALA A 104 5.60 19.83 -9.79
C ALA A 104 4.16 20.33 -9.85
N SER A 105 3.87 21.51 -9.27
CA SER A 105 2.52 22.09 -9.28
C SER A 105 2.06 22.47 -10.71
N GLU A 106 2.95 22.91 -11.56
CA GLU A 106 2.62 23.24 -12.96
C GLU A 106 2.35 21.98 -13.78
N ILE A 107 3.17 20.93 -13.61
CA ILE A 107 2.91 19.61 -14.21
C ILE A 107 1.55 19.07 -13.71
N GLY A 108 1.25 19.24 -12.44
CA GLY A 108 -0.05 18.83 -11.85
C GLY A 108 -1.25 19.53 -12.46
N LYS A 109 -1.13 20.77 -12.93
CA LYS A 109 -2.20 21.48 -13.67
C LYS A 109 -2.48 20.85 -15.03
N ILE A 110 -1.44 20.28 -15.68
CA ILE A 110 -1.54 19.63 -16.99
C ILE A 110 -2.07 18.20 -16.89
N VAL A 111 -1.52 17.45 -15.95
CA VAL A 111 -1.74 16.00 -15.78
C VAL A 111 -2.93 15.69 -14.87
N GLY A 112 -3.33 16.67 -14.05
CA GLY A 112 -4.25 16.51 -12.93
C GLY A 112 -3.55 15.98 -11.66
N PRO A 113 -4.31 15.83 -10.56
CA PRO A 113 -3.78 15.29 -9.30
C PRO A 113 -3.21 13.89 -9.52
N ALA A 114 -1.92 13.72 -9.26
CA ALA A 114 -1.22 12.45 -9.42
C ALA A 114 0.03 12.42 -8.52
N VAL A 115 0.52 11.23 -8.24
CA VAL A 115 1.82 11.02 -7.59
C VAL A 115 2.85 10.70 -8.66
N MET A 116 3.92 11.46 -8.72
CA MET A 116 5.05 11.18 -9.62
C MET A 116 6.11 10.37 -8.88
N LEU A 117 6.50 9.24 -9.47
CA LEU A 117 7.53 8.35 -8.96
C LEU A 117 8.82 8.50 -9.72
N PHE A 118 9.91 8.66 -8.99
CA PHE A 118 11.28 8.64 -9.51
C PHE A 118 11.99 7.41 -8.98
N VAL A 119 12.61 6.65 -9.86
CA VAL A 119 13.29 5.39 -9.55
C VAL A 119 14.78 5.53 -9.82
N ASN A 120 15.60 5.08 -8.88
CA ASN A 120 17.05 4.98 -9.07
C ASN A 120 17.55 3.64 -8.55
N MET A 121 17.94 2.75 -9.47
CA MET A 121 18.56 1.47 -9.14
C MET A 121 20.06 1.66 -8.97
N GLN A 122 20.56 1.46 -7.76
CA GLN A 122 21.95 1.76 -7.36
C GLN A 122 22.86 0.54 -7.46
N ARG A 123 22.33 -0.66 -7.23
CA ARG A 123 23.08 -1.93 -7.29
C ARG A 123 22.17 -3.05 -7.78
N ARG A 124 22.65 -3.79 -8.77
CA ARG A 124 22.08 -5.05 -9.25
C ARG A 124 23.24 -5.98 -9.56
N ALA A 125 23.55 -6.89 -8.62
CA ALA A 125 24.72 -7.75 -8.74
C ALA A 125 24.47 -9.10 -8.08
N THR A 126 25.26 -10.11 -8.46
CA THR A 126 25.29 -11.41 -7.81
C THR A 126 26.67 -11.71 -7.26
N GLU A 127 26.72 -12.51 -6.22
CA GLU A 127 27.95 -13.11 -5.69
C GLU A 127 27.74 -14.61 -5.54
N GLN A 128 28.71 -15.39 -5.99
CA GLN A 128 28.71 -16.85 -5.87
C GLN A 128 29.80 -17.30 -4.90
N LYS A 129 29.43 -18.19 -4.00
CA LYS A 129 30.34 -18.75 -3.01
C LYS A 129 30.10 -20.25 -2.83
N GLN A 130 31.17 -21.00 -2.73
CA GLN A 130 31.13 -22.44 -2.42
C GLN A 130 31.86 -22.70 -1.11
N VAL A 131 31.24 -23.50 -0.26
CA VAL A 131 31.76 -23.92 1.01
C VAL A 131 31.51 -25.43 1.20
N TYR A 132 32.25 -26.07 2.06
CA TYR A 132 31.95 -27.44 2.48
C TYR A 132 31.93 -27.56 3.99
N ASN A 133 31.22 -28.58 4.47
CA ASN A 133 31.18 -28.99 5.86
C ASN A 133 31.40 -30.50 5.97
N ASP A 134 32.34 -30.90 6.81
CA ASP A 134 32.60 -32.31 7.11
C ASP A 134 31.80 -32.70 8.38
N TRP A 135 31.07 -33.80 8.29
CA TRP A 135 30.29 -34.32 9.40
C TRP A 135 30.48 -35.85 9.52
N LYS A 136 30.18 -36.39 10.70
CA LYS A 136 30.29 -37.85 10.96
C LYS A 136 28.91 -38.45 11.12
N ASP A 137 28.69 -39.58 10.48
CA ASP A 137 27.50 -40.39 10.69
C ASP A 137 27.51 -41.11 12.05
N SER A 138 26.43 -41.80 12.38
CA SER A 138 26.31 -42.57 13.63
C SER A 138 27.33 -43.74 13.75
N LYS A 139 27.99 -44.13 12.65
CA LYS A 139 29.01 -45.15 12.58
C LYS A 139 30.44 -44.58 12.63
N GLY A 140 30.57 -43.25 12.70
CA GLY A 140 31.86 -42.56 12.75
C GLY A 140 32.48 -42.27 11.38
N ASN A 141 31.82 -42.59 10.26
CA ASN A 141 32.35 -42.30 8.94
C ASN A 141 32.26 -40.78 8.66
N VAL A 142 33.30 -40.24 8.04
CA VAL A 142 33.35 -38.82 7.67
C VAL A 142 32.69 -38.64 6.30
N HIS A 143 31.74 -37.72 6.27
CA HIS A 143 31.05 -37.30 5.06
C HIS A 143 31.33 -35.81 4.82
N ARG A 144 31.29 -35.40 3.56
CA ARG A 144 31.44 -34.01 3.17
C ARG A 144 30.22 -33.55 2.40
N THR A 145 29.59 -32.45 2.86
CA THR A 145 28.53 -31.78 2.14
C THR A 145 29.05 -30.47 1.56
N TRP A 146 29.00 -30.35 0.24
CA TRP A 146 29.28 -29.11 -0.48
C TRP A 146 28.01 -28.24 -0.59
N THR A 147 28.15 -26.96 -0.31
CA THR A 147 27.07 -25.97 -0.48
C THR A 147 27.56 -24.90 -1.42
N SER A 148 26.88 -24.74 -2.56
CA SER A 148 27.10 -23.65 -3.48
C SER A 148 25.94 -22.62 -3.30
N ARG A 149 26.31 -21.37 -3.11
CA ARG A 149 25.40 -20.25 -2.87
C ARG A 149 25.49 -19.25 -4.00
N THR A 150 24.34 -18.76 -4.45
CA THR A 150 24.22 -17.54 -5.26
C THR A 150 23.39 -16.55 -4.47
N GLN A 151 23.96 -15.39 -4.18
CA GLN A 151 23.31 -14.29 -3.48
C GLN A 151 23.18 -13.12 -4.43
N ALA A 152 21.98 -12.57 -4.58
CA ALA A 152 21.77 -11.30 -5.27
C ALA A 152 21.83 -10.13 -4.27
N PHE A 153 22.24 -8.97 -4.79
CA PHE A 153 22.25 -7.69 -4.08
C PHE A 153 21.51 -6.69 -4.96
N ILE A 154 20.29 -6.41 -4.57
CA ILE A 154 19.46 -5.41 -5.24
C ILE A 154 19.29 -4.24 -4.29
N ARG A 155 19.64 -3.05 -4.75
CA ARG A 155 19.43 -1.81 -4.00
C ARG A 155 18.96 -0.72 -4.94
N GLY A 156 17.90 -0.04 -4.56
CA GLY A 156 17.36 1.10 -5.28
C GLY A 156 16.72 2.11 -4.34
N SER A 157 16.23 3.18 -4.90
CA SER A 157 15.43 4.16 -4.17
C SER A 157 14.24 4.58 -5.00
N VAL A 158 13.13 4.83 -4.30
CA VAL A 158 11.91 5.41 -4.86
C VAL A 158 11.66 6.73 -4.16
N ARG A 159 11.53 7.80 -4.94
CA ARG A 159 11.09 9.12 -4.48
C ARG A 159 9.71 9.40 -5.06
N SER A 160 8.77 9.83 -4.24
CA SER A 160 7.42 10.17 -4.66
C SER A 160 7.12 11.64 -4.38
N VAL A 161 6.50 12.30 -5.36
CA VAL A 161 6.14 13.72 -5.30
C VAL A 161 4.66 13.86 -5.65
N ASP A 162 3.92 14.56 -4.83
CA ASP A 162 2.55 14.97 -5.11
C ASP A 162 2.57 16.10 -6.16
N LEU A 163 1.99 15.87 -7.31
CA LEU A 163 1.94 16.86 -8.39
C LEU A 163 0.97 18.02 -8.10
N ALA A 164 0.01 17.85 -7.19
CA ALA A 164 -0.90 18.93 -6.84
C ALA A 164 -0.22 19.99 -5.95
N THR A 165 0.66 19.55 -5.05
CA THR A 165 1.25 20.41 -4.02
C THR A 165 2.78 20.58 -4.13
N GLY A 166 3.44 19.75 -4.95
CA GLY A 166 4.92 19.65 -5.02
C GLY A 166 5.55 19.06 -3.77
N ARG A 167 4.77 18.45 -2.88
CA ARG A 167 5.28 17.85 -1.64
C ARG A 167 5.91 16.49 -1.94
N VAL A 168 7.09 16.24 -1.38
CA VAL A 168 7.70 14.91 -1.37
C VAL A 168 7.00 14.07 -0.29
N PHE A 169 6.39 12.94 -0.68
CA PHE A 169 5.77 12.00 0.26
C PHE A 169 6.80 11.02 0.82
N ALA A 170 7.67 10.51 -0.04
CA ALA A 170 8.70 9.57 0.36
C ALA A 170 10.00 9.76 -0.45
N ALA A 171 11.09 9.44 0.22
CA ALA A 171 12.38 9.15 -0.40
C ALA A 171 12.94 7.93 0.35
N THR A 172 12.64 6.73 -0.17
CA THR A 172 12.88 5.46 0.53
C THR A 172 13.89 4.64 -0.23
N VAL A 173 14.86 4.07 0.50
CA VAL A 173 15.80 3.07 -0.02
C VAL A 173 15.16 1.69 0.14
N LEU A 174 15.23 0.91 -0.92
CA LEU A 174 14.74 -0.46 -1.01
C LEU A 174 15.94 -1.38 -1.17
N GLU A 175 15.95 -2.49 -0.46
CA GLU A 175 17.07 -3.43 -0.50
C GLU A 175 16.56 -4.87 -0.37
N ALA A 176 17.14 -5.76 -1.20
CA ALA A 176 16.90 -7.19 -1.14
C ALA A 176 18.20 -7.95 -1.32
N LYS A 177 18.34 -9.07 -0.59
CA LYS A 177 19.54 -9.93 -0.61
C LYS A 177 19.15 -11.41 -0.59
N PRO A 178 18.33 -11.90 -1.54
CA PRO A 178 17.95 -13.29 -1.57
C PRO A 178 19.16 -14.19 -1.76
N VAL A 179 19.14 -15.33 -1.08
CA VAL A 179 20.19 -16.36 -1.13
C VAL A 179 19.56 -17.66 -1.60
N PHE A 180 20.17 -18.26 -2.61
CA PHE A 180 19.82 -19.59 -3.10
C PHE A 180 20.98 -20.55 -2.82
N GLU A 181 20.66 -21.78 -2.44
CA GLU A 181 21.64 -22.78 -2.09
C GLU A 181 21.34 -24.11 -2.77
N ASN A 182 22.38 -24.73 -3.34
CA ASN A 182 22.40 -26.13 -3.73
C ASN A 182 23.36 -26.88 -2.85
N LYS A 183 22.98 -28.10 -2.41
CA LYS A 183 23.79 -28.96 -1.57
C LYS A 183 23.97 -30.31 -2.23
N VAL A 184 25.20 -30.86 -2.11
CA VAL A 184 25.50 -32.21 -2.58
C VAL A 184 26.48 -32.87 -1.61
N ASP A 185 26.25 -34.14 -1.30
CA ASP A 185 27.16 -34.94 -0.52
C ASP A 185 28.12 -35.67 -1.46
N GLY A 186 29.40 -35.67 -1.12
CA GLY A 186 30.42 -36.41 -1.89
C GLY A 186 31.72 -35.66 -2.12
N ARG A 187 32.41 -36.02 -3.22
CA ARG A 187 33.77 -35.56 -3.47
C ARG A 187 33.89 -34.12 -3.92
N CYS A 188 32.96 -33.64 -4.72
CA CYS A 188 32.80 -32.26 -5.20
C CYS A 188 31.60 -32.21 -6.14
N CYS A 189 31.08 -31.13 -6.52
CA CYS A 189 30.81 -29.82 -5.97
C CYS A 189 29.35 -29.56 -6.35
N ALA A 190 28.56 -28.88 -5.52
CA ALA A 190 27.21 -28.53 -5.91
C ALA A 190 27.26 -27.49 -7.07
N GLU A 191 26.35 -27.59 -8.02
CA GLU A 191 26.17 -26.54 -9.04
C GLU A 191 25.71 -25.25 -8.37
N TYR A 192 26.16 -24.12 -8.91
CA TYR A 192 25.68 -22.85 -8.42
C TYR A 192 24.20 -22.64 -8.84
N PRO A 193 23.36 -22.15 -7.91
CA PRO A 193 22.03 -21.67 -8.30
C PRO A 193 22.10 -20.58 -9.36
N SER A 194 21.05 -20.46 -10.17
CA SER A 194 20.95 -19.49 -11.24
C SER A 194 21.07 -18.04 -10.73
N GLU A 195 21.96 -17.29 -11.33
CA GLU A 195 22.08 -15.84 -11.05
C GLU A 195 20.86 -15.07 -11.48
N PHE A 196 20.26 -15.47 -12.61
CA PHE A 196 19.02 -14.87 -13.10
C PHE A 196 17.88 -15.02 -12.09
N ASP A 197 17.69 -16.23 -11.55
CA ASP A 197 16.62 -16.48 -10.56
C ASP A 197 16.86 -15.69 -9.27
N ALA A 198 18.12 -15.54 -8.86
CA ALA A 198 18.49 -14.75 -7.70
C ALA A 198 18.20 -13.24 -7.92
N LEU A 199 18.57 -12.70 -9.09
CA LEU A 199 18.28 -11.30 -9.46
C LEU A 199 16.79 -11.05 -9.59
N ASP A 200 16.06 -11.96 -10.21
CA ASP A 200 14.61 -11.86 -10.38
C ASP A 200 13.87 -11.89 -9.02
N ALA A 201 14.26 -12.81 -8.13
CA ALA A 201 13.71 -12.86 -6.78
C ALA A 201 13.99 -11.57 -6.00
N GLY A 202 15.21 -11.03 -6.08
CA GLY A 202 15.57 -9.75 -5.45
C GLY A 202 14.79 -8.57 -6.04
N THR A 203 14.58 -8.55 -7.36
CA THR A 203 13.79 -7.52 -8.03
C THR A 203 12.32 -7.59 -7.56
N ARG A 204 11.72 -8.78 -7.53
CA ARG A 204 10.35 -8.96 -6.99
C ARG A 204 10.23 -8.49 -5.53
N GLU A 205 11.23 -8.75 -4.71
CA GLU A 205 11.22 -8.33 -3.31
C GLU A 205 11.24 -6.80 -3.18
N VAL A 206 12.13 -6.08 -3.89
CA VAL A 206 12.16 -4.61 -3.85
C VAL A 206 10.92 -3.97 -4.50
N VAL A 207 10.35 -4.59 -5.55
CA VAL A 207 9.05 -4.18 -6.11
C VAL A 207 7.96 -4.32 -5.04
N GLY A 208 7.89 -5.44 -4.35
CA GLY A 208 6.94 -5.66 -3.26
C GLY A 208 7.09 -4.63 -2.13
N GLN A 209 8.33 -4.28 -1.75
CA GLN A 209 8.60 -3.22 -0.76
C GLN A 209 8.07 -1.87 -1.25
N ALA A 210 8.30 -1.52 -2.52
CA ALA A 210 7.80 -0.27 -3.10
C ALA A 210 6.27 -0.23 -3.16
N VAL A 211 5.63 -1.32 -3.63
CA VAL A 211 4.17 -1.43 -3.73
C VAL A 211 3.50 -1.20 -2.37
N ARG A 212 4.05 -1.77 -1.29
CA ARG A 212 3.53 -1.61 0.08
C ARG A 212 3.58 -0.17 0.61
N LEU A 213 4.37 0.71 0.00
CA LEU A 213 4.34 2.13 0.34
C LEU A 213 3.05 2.81 -0.14
N PHE A 214 2.49 2.37 -1.27
CA PHE A 214 1.41 3.05 -1.98
C PHE A 214 0.08 2.30 -1.94
N LEU A 215 0.10 0.97 -1.78
CA LEU A 215 -1.08 0.12 -1.82
C LEU A 215 -1.26 -0.65 -0.51
N PRO A 216 -2.51 -0.93 -0.11
CA PRO A 216 -2.78 -1.90 0.94
C PRO A 216 -2.20 -3.27 0.58
N TRP A 217 -1.75 -4.01 1.58
CA TRP A 217 -1.20 -5.33 1.37
C TRP A 217 -1.60 -6.31 2.47
N ASN A 218 -1.63 -7.57 2.12
CA ASN A 218 -2.05 -8.64 3.00
C ASN A 218 -0.85 -9.33 3.65
N GLU A 219 -0.91 -9.50 4.96
CA GLU A 219 -0.02 -10.37 5.74
C GLU A 219 -0.83 -11.57 6.22
N THR A 220 -0.35 -12.78 5.92
CA THR A 220 -0.92 -14.00 6.48
C THR A 220 -0.22 -14.32 7.78
N VAL A 221 -0.96 -14.36 8.87
CA VAL A 221 -0.49 -14.78 10.20
C VAL A 221 -1.10 -16.12 10.54
N GLU A 222 -0.28 -17.01 11.14
CA GLU A 222 -0.75 -18.29 11.64
C GLU A 222 -0.99 -18.18 13.13
N LEU A 223 -2.25 -18.35 13.55
CA LEU A 223 -2.66 -18.29 14.94
C LEU A 223 -3.22 -19.65 15.40
N TYR A 224 -3.04 -19.95 16.67
CA TYR A 224 -3.52 -21.20 17.23
C TYR A 224 -5.04 -21.27 17.20
N TYR A 225 -5.55 -22.49 17.00
CA TYR A 225 -6.96 -22.83 17.07
C TYR A 225 -7.10 -24.12 17.87
N PHE A 226 -8.04 -24.18 18.80
CA PHE A 226 -8.17 -25.35 19.67
C PHE A 226 -9.10 -26.39 19.07
N ASP A 227 -8.65 -27.64 19.04
CA ASP A 227 -9.37 -28.77 18.46
C ASP A 227 -9.71 -29.85 19.48
N ASP A 228 -9.86 -29.46 20.74
CA ASP A 228 -10.26 -30.38 21.83
C ASP A 228 -11.52 -31.18 21.45
N LYS A 229 -11.56 -32.44 21.86
CA LYS A 229 -12.76 -33.28 21.68
C LYS A 229 -13.90 -32.84 22.58
N THR A 230 -13.58 -32.23 23.72
CA THR A 230 -14.53 -31.71 24.68
C THR A 230 -15.35 -30.58 24.06
N CYS A 231 -16.66 -30.58 24.26
CA CYS A 231 -17.59 -29.59 23.70
C CYS A 231 -17.58 -29.47 22.17
N GLY A 232 -16.93 -30.37 21.43
CA GLY A 232 -16.96 -30.40 19.96
C GLY A 232 -16.06 -29.41 19.26
N LEU A 233 -15.03 -28.86 19.92
CA LEU A 233 -14.12 -27.82 19.34
C LEU A 233 -13.47 -28.30 18.05
N LYS A 234 -13.18 -29.59 17.90
CA LYS A 234 -12.58 -30.16 16.68
C LYS A 234 -13.44 -29.92 15.42
N GLY A 235 -14.77 -29.91 15.55
CA GLY A 235 -15.66 -29.67 14.41
C GLY A 235 -15.51 -28.26 13.86
N ALA A 236 -15.44 -27.25 14.73
CA ALA A 236 -15.23 -25.87 14.37
C ALA A 236 -13.88 -25.65 13.70
N TYR A 237 -12.80 -26.26 14.23
CA TYR A 237 -11.48 -26.21 13.59
C TYR A 237 -11.50 -26.77 12.17
N SER A 238 -12.14 -27.93 11.96
CA SER A 238 -12.20 -28.55 10.63
C SER A 238 -12.93 -27.66 9.61
N MET A 239 -14.00 -26.98 10.01
CA MET A 239 -14.72 -26.01 9.18
C MET A 239 -13.86 -24.81 8.85
N HIS A 240 -13.16 -24.24 9.84
CA HIS A 240 -12.28 -23.09 9.64
C HIS A 240 -11.16 -23.43 8.66
N LYS A 241 -10.48 -24.57 8.83
CA LYS A 241 -9.43 -25.07 7.95
C LYS A 241 -9.91 -25.28 6.51
N ALA A 242 -11.18 -25.68 6.33
CA ALA A 242 -11.80 -25.82 5.02
C ALA A 242 -12.25 -24.48 4.40
N GLY A 243 -11.99 -23.34 5.04
CA GLY A 243 -12.40 -22.02 4.55
C GLY A 243 -13.85 -21.64 4.84
N ASN A 244 -14.63 -22.51 5.49
CA ASN A 244 -15.99 -22.19 5.94
C ASN A 244 -15.97 -21.44 7.27
N ILE A 245 -15.51 -20.17 7.23
CA ILE A 245 -15.29 -19.36 8.44
C ILE A 245 -16.62 -19.06 9.16
N GLY A 246 -17.68 -18.73 8.39
CA GLY A 246 -19.02 -18.48 8.97
C GLY A 246 -19.57 -19.69 9.71
N GLY A 247 -19.51 -20.87 9.08
CA GLY A 247 -19.94 -22.13 9.73
C GLY A 247 -19.08 -22.50 10.94
N ALA A 248 -17.76 -22.23 10.87
CA ALA A 248 -16.85 -22.44 12.01
C ALA A 248 -17.20 -21.53 13.20
N LEU A 249 -17.54 -20.26 12.96
CA LEU A 249 -17.97 -19.33 14.00
C LEU A 249 -19.27 -19.78 14.65
N GLU A 250 -20.29 -20.12 13.86
CA GLU A 250 -21.55 -20.63 14.39
C GLU A 250 -21.36 -21.90 15.23
N GLN A 251 -20.51 -22.82 14.76
CA GLN A 251 -20.19 -24.02 15.51
C GLN A 251 -19.42 -23.68 16.79
N SER A 252 -18.49 -22.73 16.76
CA SER A 252 -17.75 -22.29 17.96
C SER A 252 -18.65 -21.64 18.98
N LEU A 253 -19.66 -20.87 18.58
CA LEU A 253 -20.66 -20.30 19.48
C LEU A 253 -21.48 -21.40 20.18
N ARG A 254 -21.97 -22.39 19.41
CA ARG A 254 -22.66 -23.56 19.98
C ARG A 254 -21.79 -24.36 20.95
N ASN A 255 -20.52 -24.56 20.59
CA ASN A 255 -19.56 -25.27 21.44
C ASN A 255 -19.29 -24.51 22.75
N LEU A 256 -19.18 -23.18 22.71
CA LEU A 256 -19.00 -22.34 23.90
C LEU A 256 -20.20 -22.47 24.85
N GLU A 257 -21.43 -22.44 24.33
CA GLU A 257 -22.63 -22.62 25.12
C GLU A 257 -22.70 -24.03 25.74
N GLN A 258 -22.36 -25.04 24.95
CA GLN A 258 -22.24 -26.41 25.42
C GLN A 258 -21.21 -26.55 26.54
N CYS A 259 -20.01 -25.93 26.38
CA CYS A 259 -18.97 -25.94 27.41
C CYS A 259 -19.48 -25.31 28.72
N ARG A 260 -20.15 -24.15 28.62
CA ARG A 260 -20.69 -23.43 29.80
C ARG A 260 -21.80 -24.18 30.53
N SER A 261 -22.58 -24.97 29.81
CA SER A 261 -23.67 -25.77 30.40
C SER A 261 -23.23 -27.06 31.12
N MET A 262 -21.97 -27.48 30.95
CA MET A 262 -21.42 -28.68 31.55
C MET A 262 -21.22 -28.49 33.08
N PRO A 263 -21.72 -29.39 33.95
CA PRO A 263 -21.70 -29.21 35.40
C PRO A 263 -20.31 -29.10 36.04
N LYS A 264 -19.25 -29.53 35.35
CA LYS A 264 -17.84 -29.48 35.80
C LYS A 264 -16.94 -29.13 34.62
N ALA A 265 -17.31 -28.10 33.86
CA ALA A 265 -16.46 -27.65 32.75
C ALA A 265 -15.12 -27.16 33.27
N ASP A 266 -14.02 -27.67 32.70
CA ASP A 266 -12.69 -27.19 33.00
C ASP A 266 -12.56 -25.76 32.46
N ALA A 267 -12.06 -24.84 33.28
CA ALA A 267 -11.79 -23.45 32.91
C ALA A 267 -10.90 -23.35 31.64
N LYS A 268 -9.97 -24.30 31.45
CA LYS A 268 -9.16 -24.42 30.26
C LYS A 268 -10.02 -24.59 29.01
N VAL A 269 -10.97 -25.50 29.02
CA VAL A 269 -11.82 -25.79 27.86
C VAL A 269 -12.77 -24.62 27.55
N ILE A 270 -13.28 -23.93 28.59
CA ILE A 270 -14.08 -22.72 28.39
C ILE A 270 -13.23 -21.60 27.77
N ALA A 271 -11.98 -21.44 28.20
CA ALA A 271 -11.06 -20.47 27.61
C ALA A 271 -10.76 -20.81 26.13
N HIS A 272 -10.51 -22.10 25.80
CA HIS A 272 -10.34 -22.57 24.43
C HIS A 272 -11.57 -22.28 23.56
N ALA A 273 -12.78 -22.52 24.07
CA ALA A 273 -14.01 -22.25 23.35
C ALA A 273 -14.21 -20.75 23.09
N ASN A 274 -13.97 -19.89 24.10
CA ASN A 274 -13.99 -18.43 23.89
C ASN A 274 -12.94 -18.00 22.85
N HIS A 275 -11.73 -18.54 22.92
CA HIS A 275 -10.68 -18.23 21.94
C HIS A 275 -11.13 -18.58 20.50
N ASN A 276 -11.69 -19.78 20.29
CA ASN A 276 -12.16 -20.19 18.96
C ASN A 276 -13.29 -19.31 18.43
N VAL A 277 -14.20 -18.83 19.28
CA VAL A 277 -15.22 -17.84 18.91
C VAL A 277 -14.53 -16.52 18.50
N GLY A 278 -13.58 -16.04 19.31
CA GLY A 278 -12.79 -14.85 18.99
C GLY A 278 -12.05 -14.97 17.67
N MET A 279 -11.42 -16.11 17.41
CA MET A 279 -10.74 -16.39 16.13
C MET A 279 -11.70 -16.41 14.94
N GLY A 280 -12.92 -16.93 15.12
CA GLY A 280 -13.96 -16.90 14.09
C GLY A 280 -14.37 -15.48 13.73
N TYR A 281 -14.62 -14.62 14.71
CA TYR A 281 -14.92 -13.21 14.50
C TYR A 281 -13.74 -12.47 13.87
N PHE A 282 -12.52 -12.72 14.34
CA PHE A 282 -11.30 -12.11 13.79
C PHE A 282 -11.12 -12.44 12.32
N SER A 283 -11.28 -13.70 11.93
CA SER A 283 -11.16 -14.13 10.53
C SER A 283 -12.27 -13.55 9.62
N LEU A 284 -13.35 -13.03 10.20
CA LEU A 284 -14.43 -12.33 9.49
C LEU A 284 -14.26 -10.79 9.50
N GLY A 285 -13.15 -10.25 10.05
CA GLY A 285 -12.93 -8.81 10.16
C GLY A 285 -13.84 -8.11 11.15
N MET A 286 -14.29 -8.82 12.18
CA MET A 286 -15.15 -8.30 13.25
C MET A 286 -14.34 -8.13 14.54
N GLU A 287 -13.31 -7.26 14.51
CA GLU A 287 -12.27 -7.15 15.51
C GLU A 287 -12.80 -6.82 16.91
N ASP A 288 -13.80 -5.96 17.03
CA ASP A 288 -14.36 -5.58 18.34
C ASP A 288 -14.96 -6.78 19.05
N LYS A 289 -15.78 -7.57 18.33
CA LYS A 289 -16.35 -8.82 18.85
C LYS A 289 -15.27 -9.86 19.11
N ALA A 290 -14.28 -9.97 18.24
CA ALA A 290 -13.16 -10.88 18.43
C ALA A 290 -12.43 -10.59 19.74
N LEU A 291 -12.12 -9.30 20.01
CA LEU A 291 -11.43 -8.87 21.23
C LEU A 291 -12.22 -9.21 22.50
N GLU A 292 -13.56 -9.08 22.51
CA GLU A 292 -14.40 -9.47 23.66
C GLU A 292 -14.15 -10.92 24.05
N TYR A 293 -14.21 -11.84 23.10
CA TYR A 293 -14.05 -13.27 23.35
C TYR A 293 -12.59 -13.67 23.63
N LEU A 294 -11.63 -13.06 22.93
CA LEU A 294 -10.20 -13.34 23.15
C LEU A 294 -9.75 -12.84 24.54
N GLN A 295 -10.21 -11.67 24.97
CA GLN A 295 -9.96 -11.14 26.31
C GLN A 295 -10.61 -11.98 27.39
N GLU A 296 -11.84 -12.47 27.17
CA GLU A 296 -12.49 -13.37 28.09
C GLU A 296 -11.74 -14.69 28.22
N ALA A 297 -11.22 -15.26 27.12
CA ALA A 297 -10.35 -16.43 27.16
C ALA A 297 -9.10 -16.19 28.02
N GLN A 298 -8.44 -15.06 27.82
CA GLN A 298 -7.27 -14.64 28.59
C GLN A 298 -7.59 -14.40 30.07
N ARG A 299 -8.77 -13.87 30.39
CA ARG A 299 -9.23 -13.62 31.77
C ARG A 299 -9.50 -14.95 32.51
N ILE A 300 -10.15 -15.93 31.83
CA ILE A 300 -10.46 -17.24 32.41
C ILE A 300 -9.16 -18.03 32.66
N LYS A 301 -8.26 -18.04 31.70
CA LYS A 301 -6.97 -18.74 31.80
C LYS A 301 -5.88 -17.91 31.09
N PRO A 302 -5.06 -17.16 31.84
CA PRO A 302 -3.95 -16.43 31.25
C PRO A 302 -2.98 -17.35 30.49
N GLY A 303 -2.62 -16.96 29.24
CA GLY A 303 -1.71 -17.75 28.41
C GLY A 303 -1.19 -16.97 27.20
N GLN A 304 0.01 -17.36 26.73
CA GLN A 304 0.69 -16.69 25.62
C GLN A 304 -0.11 -16.79 24.31
N ILE A 305 -0.77 -17.92 24.06
CA ILE A 305 -1.60 -18.14 22.86
C ILE A 305 -2.71 -17.10 22.76
N TYR A 306 -3.41 -16.86 23.85
CA TYR A 306 -4.51 -15.87 23.89
C TYR A 306 -3.97 -14.45 23.74
N ALA A 307 -2.85 -14.14 24.44
CA ALA A 307 -2.21 -12.83 24.34
C ALA A 307 -1.75 -12.53 22.91
N GLU A 308 -1.20 -13.50 22.20
CA GLU A 308 -0.77 -13.36 20.80
C GLU A 308 -1.96 -13.03 19.89
N ALA A 309 -3.06 -13.78 20.01
CA ALA A 309 -4.28 -13.53 19.24
C ALA A 309 -4.86 -12.14 19.50
N ILE A 310 -4.88 -11.70 20.78
CA ILE A 310 -5.30 -10.34 21.15
C ILE A 310 -4.43 -9.29 20.47
N ILE A 311 -3.10 -9.44 20.52
CA ILE A 311 -2.16 -8.50 19.90
C ILE A 311 -2.40 -8.40 18.38
N GLN A 312 -2.58 -9.53 17.69
CA GLN A 312 -2.83 -9.52 16.25
C GLN A 312 -4.19 -8.90 15.90
N CYS A 313 -5.22 -9.19 16.69
CA CYS A 313 -6.53 -8.58 16.52
C CYS A 313 -6.51 -7.06 16.76
N GLN A 314 -5.78 -6.58 17.78
CA GLN A 314 -5.59 -5.16 18.03
C GLN A 314 -4.83 -4.45 16.90
N LYS A 315 -3.82 -5.10 16.32
CA LYS A 315 -3.13 -4.59 15.13
C LYS A 315 -4.09 -4.46 13.95
N SER A 316 -4.91 -5.49 13.67
CA SER A 316 -5.92 -5.45 12.60
C SER A 316 -6.88 -4.28 12.79
N SER A 317 -7.43 -4.12 14.00
CA SER A 317 -8.31 -2.99 14.34
C SER A 317 -7.63 -1.63 14.15
N ALA A 318 -6.34 -1.52 14.48
CA ALA A 318 -5.59 -0.28 14.23
C ALA A 318 -5.43 -0.01 12.73
N TYR A 319 -5.10 -1.04 11.94
CA TYR A 319 -4.96 -0.92 10.48
C TYR A 319 -6.29 -0.55 9.81
N ALA A 320 -7.41 -1.14 10.24
CA ALA A 320 -8.74 -0.78 9.75
C ALA A 320 -9.06 0.71 9.99
N ARG A 321 -8.76 1.22 11.20
CA ARG A 321 -8.92 2.65 11.50
C ARG A 321 -7.99 3.56 10.69
N ASP A 322 -6.77 3.11 10.41
CA ASP A 322 -5.85 3.85 9.56
C ASP A 322 -6.35 3.91 8.12
N MET A 323 -6.87 2.80 7.58
CA MET A 323 -7.51 2.75 6.26
C MET A 323 -8.69 3.72 6.18
N GLN A 324 -9.59 3.69 7.15
CA GLN A 324 -10.73 4.60 7.19
C GLN A 324 -10.28 6.09 7.19
N ARG A 325 -9.26 6.44 8.00
CA ARG A 325 -8.70 7.81 8.01
C ARG A 325 -8.09 8.22 6.68
N ILE A 326 -7.47 7.28 5.96
CA ILE A 326 -6.92 7.53 4.62
C ILE A 326 -8.05 7.81 3.63
N GLU A 327 -9.12 7.02 3.65
CA GLU A 327 -10.29 7.18 2.79
C GLU A 327 -11.02 8.52 3.07
N GLU A 328 -11.25 8.85 4.33
CA GLU A 328 -11.87 10.12 4.74
C GLU A 328 -11.06 11.33 4.26
N ARG A 329 -9.74 11.27 4.41
CA ARG A 329 -8.83 12.33 3.91
C ARG A 329 -8.92 12.47 2.40
N MET A 330 -8.95 11.37 1.67
CA MET A 330 -9.05 11.38 0.21
C MET A 330 -10.35 12.07 -0.27
N VAL A 331 -11.47 11.79 0.39
CA VAL A 331 -12.75 12.45 0.08
C VAL A 331 -12.67 13.95 0.33
N LEU A 332 -12.05 14.39 1.43
CA LEU A 332 -11.88 15.79 1.76
C LEU A 332 -10.95 16.51 0.77
N ASP A 333 -9.83 15.86 0.39
CA ASP A 333 -8.88 16.42 -0.57
C ASP A 333 -9.51 16.54 -1.96
N ALA A 334 -10.31 15.57 -2.40
CA ALA A 334 -11.05 15.63 -3.66
C ALA A 334 -12.06 16.79 -3.66
N ALA A 335 -12.83 16.95 -2.60
CA ALA A 335 -13.79 18.05 -2.46
C ALA A 335 -13.11 19.43 -2.47
N ALA A 336 -11.93 19.55 -1.83
CA ALA A 336 -11.15 20.80 -1.83
C ALA A 336 -10.62 21.15 -3.23
N VAL A 337 -10.22 20.16 -4.02
CA VAL A 337 -9.78 20.33 -5.42
C VAL A 337 -10.96 20.79 -6.29
N ASP A 338 -12.14 20.18 -6.14
CA ASP A 338 -13.32 20.53 -6.88
C ASP A 338 -13.78 21.95 -6.56
N GLN A 339 -13.77 22.35 -5.29
CA GLN A 339 -14.10 23.72 -4.88
C GLN A 339 -13.12 24.73 -5.50
N LYS A 340 -11.80 24.45 -5.45
CA LYS A 340 -10.77 25.32 -6.04
C LYS A 340 -10.93 25.45 -7.56
N ASN A 341 -11.27 24.37 -8.24
CA ASN A 341 -11.54 24.38 -9.68
C ASN A 341 -12.80 25.20 -10.01
N ALA A 342 -13.86 25.06 -9.21
CA ALA A 342 -15.08 25.86 -9.37
C ALA A 342 -14.84 27.37 -9.15
N GLU A 343 -14.00 27.72 -8.14
CA GLU A 343 -13.60 29.11 -7.89
C GLU A 343 -12.74 29.67 -9.03
N ALA A 344 -11.77 28.86 -9.53
CA ALA A 344 -10.93 29.24 -10.67
C ALA A 344 -11.76 29.43 -11.95
N THR A 345 -12.78 28.62 -12.18
CA THR A 345 -13.70 28.75 -13.31
C THR A 345 -14.55 30.03 -13.18
N LYS A 346 -15.08 30.30 -11.99
CA LYS A 346 -15.81 31.55 -11.73
C LYS A 346 -14.94 32.80 -11.89
N ALA A 347 -13.66 32.73 -11.46
CA ALA A 347 -12.72 33.83 -11.66
C ALA A 347 -12.41 34.05 -13.15
N LYS A 348 -12.22 32.99 -13.94
CA LYS A 348 -12.05 33.07 -15.40
C LYS A 348 -13.28 33.63 -16.10
N ASP A 349 -14.48 33.22 -15.70
CA ASP A 349 -15.73 33.74 -16.25
C ASP A 349 -15.93 35.23 -15.89
N ALA A 350 -15.47 35.63 -14.69
CA ALA A 350 -15.52 37.04 -14.25
C ALA A 350 -14.51 37.93 -15.02
N GLU A 351 -13.41 37.37 -15.52
CA GLU A 351 -12.45 38.09 -16.39
C GLU A 351 -12.83 38.08 -17.87
N THR A 352 -13.85 37.30 -18.25
CA THR A 352 -14.29 37.17 -19.64
C THR A 352 -15.27 38.28 -19.97
N VAL A 353 -14.91 39.10 -20.96
CA VAL A 353 -15.80 40.21 -21.43
C VAL A 353 -16.82 39.66 -22.43
N THR A 354 -18.09 39.97 -22.18
CA THR A 354 -19.25 39.55 -23.00
C THR A 354 -19.90 40.74 -23.69
N ASN A 355 -20.86 40.49 -24.62
CA ASN A 355 -21.67 41.54 -25.25
C ASN A 355 -22.42 42.38 -24.20
N ALA A 356 -22.91 41.77 -23.13
CA ALA A 356 -23.61 42.48 -22.05
C ALA A 356 -22.67 43.45 -21.32
N ASP A 357 -21.44 43.07 -21.09
CA ASP A 357 -20.42 43.92 -20.44
C ASP A 357 -20.10 45.15 -21.31
N ILE A 358 -19.91 44.94 -22.61
CA ILE A 358 -19.70 46.08 -23.56
C ILE A 358 -20.88 47.04 -23.54
N LEU A 359 -22.10 46.52 -23.58
CA LEU A 359 -23.30 47.37 -23.50
C LEU A 359 -23.38 48.13 -22.17
N ASN A 360 -22.99 47.52 -21.07
CA ASN A 360 -22.95 48.18 -19.76
C ASN A 360 -21.86 49.28 -19.71
N LEU A 361 -20.69 49.03 -20.27
CA LEU A 361 -19.61 50.03 -20.36
C LEU A 361 -20.02 51.23 -21.23
N VAL A 362 -20.71 50.97 -22.34
CA VAL A 362 -21.24 52.03 -23.22
C VAL A 362 -22.34 52.83 -22.52
N LYS A 363 -23.31 52.15 -21.83
CA LYS A 363 -24.33 52.80 -21.01
C LYS A 363 -23.75 53.67 -19.91
N ALA A 364 -22.63 53.24 -19.31
CA ALA A 364 -21.86 54.01 -18.33
C ALA A 364 -21.07 55.18 -18.95
N LYS A 365 -21.19 55.43 -20.29
CA LYS A 365 -20.54 56.50 -21.05
C LYS A 365 -18.99 56.46 -20.98
N LEU A 366 -18.41 55.26 -20.85
CA LEU A 366 -16.96 55.15 -20.95
C LEU A 366 -16.46 55.44 -22.36
N PRO A 367 -15.33 56.15 -22.51
CA PRO A 367 -14.72 56.39 -23.81
C PRO A 367 -14.40 55.09 -24.56
N GLY A 368 -14.62 55.08 -25.89
CA GLY A 368 -14.36 53.90 -26.73
C GLY A 368 -12.92 53.35 -26.58
N VAL A 369 -11.95 54.23 -26.44
CA VAL A 369 -10.52 53.83 -26.20
C VAL A 369 -10.34 53.00 -24.93
N VAL A 370 -11.07 53.31 -23.84
CA VAL A 370 -11.03 52.56 -22.58
C VAL A 370 -11.67 51.17 -22.74
N ILE A 371 -12.80 51.12 -23.48
CA ILE A 371 -13.52 49.87 -23.77
C ILE A 371 -12.63 48.96 -24.64
N ILE A 372 -11.95 49.50 -25.66
CA ILE A 372 -11.03 48.79 -26.52
C ILE A 372 -9.83 48.25 -25.70
N ALA A 373 -9.27 49.05 -24.79
CA ALA A 373 -8.19 48.62 -23.92
C ALA A 373 -8.65 47.43 -23.02
N LYS A 374 -9.88 47.48 -22.47
CA LYS A 374 -10.44 46.39 -21.69
C LYS A 374 -10.61 45.13 -22.53
N ILE A 375 -11.13 45.23 -23.76
CA ILE A 375 -11.25 44.07 -24.67
C ILE A 375 -9.88 43.45 -24.95
N LYS A 376 -8.86 44.24 -25.23
CA LYS A 376 -7.52 43.76 -25.56
C LYS A 376 -6.81 43.10 -24.38
N SER A 377 -7.16 43.46 -23.14
CA SER A 377 -6.54 42.91 -21.90
C SER A 377 -7.38 41.79 -21.25
N SER A 378 -8.52 41.40 -21.82
CA SER A 378 -9.41 40.39 -21.25
C SER A 378 -9.62 39.22 -22.20
N GLN A 379 -10.10 38.09 -21.66
CA GLN A 379 -10.65 37.03 -22.51
C GLN A 379 -12.01 37.47 -23.04
N CYS A 380 -12.31 37.11 -24.28
CA CYS A 380 -13.51 37.57 -24.97
C CYS A 380 -14.44 36.40 -25.28
N ARG A 381 -15.69 36.55 -24.94
CA ARG A 381 -16.79 35.66 -25.35
C ARG A 381 -17.91 36.50 -25.98
N PHE A 382 -17.68 36.94 -27.23
CA PHE A 382 -18.62 37.75 -27.95
C PHE A 382 -19.50 36.90 -28.89
N ASP A 383 -20.83 37.14 -28.84
CA ASP A 383 -21.71 36.74 -29.93
C ASP A 383 -21.65 37.81 -31.02
N LEU A 384 -21.07 37.41 -32.15
CA LEU A 384 -20.88 38.27 -33.33
C LEU A 384 -21.82 37.90 -34.48
N GLY A 385 -22.87 37.12 -34.21
CA GLY A 385 -23.92 36.84 -35.16
C GLY A 385 -24.67 38.14 -35.58
N ALA A 386 -25.26 38.14 -36.76
CA ALA A 386 -25.90 39.36 -37.36
C ALA A 386 -26.92 39.98 -36.42
N ALA A 387 -27.73 39.19 -35.73
CA ALA A 387 -28.72 39.70 -34.78
C ALA A 387 -28.06 40.35 -33.55
N ALA A 388 -27.00 39.78 -33.03
CA ALA A 388 -26.25 40.31 -31.90
C ALA A 388 -25.52 41.63 -32.27
N LEU A 389 -24.94 41.71 -33.46
CA LEU A 389 -24.30 42.93 -33.95
C LEU A 389 -25.32 44.09 -34.11
N ILE A 390 -26.56 43.81 -34.60
CA ILE A 390 -27.63 44.78 -34.66
C ILE A 390 -27.99 45.27 -33.25
N GLN A 391 -28.13 44.37 -32.27
CA GLN A 391 -28.41 44.75 -30.89
C GLN A 391 -27.30 45.62 -30.27
N LEU A 392 -26.03 45.27 -30.50
CA LEU A 392 -24.89 46.07 -30.04
C LEU A 392 -24.91 47.46 -30.64
N LYS A 393 -25.21 47.58 -31.95
CA LYS A 393 -25.30 48.86 -32.65
C LYS A 393 -26.49 49.72 -32.15
N GLN A 394 -27.66 49.08 -31.93
CA GLN A 394 -28.83 49.74 -31.32
C GLN A 394 -28.56 50.17 -29.88
N GLY A 395 -27.70 49.39 -29.14
CA GLY A 395 -27.25 49.76 -27.80
C GLY A 395 -26.21 50.86 -27.74
N GLY A 396 -25.84 51.49 -28.88
CA GLY A 396 -24.94 52.63 -28.95
C GLY A 396 -23.45 52.27 -28.94
N VAL A 397 -23.10 51.02 -29.24
CA VAL A 397 -21.68 50.60 -29.30
C VAL A 397 -20.99 51.27 -30.51
N PRO A 398 -19.87 51.99 -30.30
CA PRO A 398 -19.11 52.62 -31.37
C PRO A 398 -18.51 51.62 -32.36
N ASP A 399 -18.30 51.99 -33.59
CA ASP A 399 -17.79 51.12 -34.65
C ASP A 399 -16.40 50.59 -34.38
N ASP A 400 -15.52 51.40 -33.82
CA ASP A 400 -14.16 51.02 -33.41
C ASP A 400 -14.15 49.94 -32.29
N VAL A 401 -15.12 50.01 -31.39
CA VAL A 401 -15.31 48.96 -30.34
C VAL A 401 -15.82 47.69 -30.99
N LEU A 402 -16.78 47.74 -31.95
CA LEU A 402 -17.24 46.56 -32.67
C LEU A 402 -16.10 45.87 -33.44
N VAL A 403 -15.21 46.62 -34.05
CA VAL A 403 -14.01 46.09 -34.72
C VAL A 403 -13.09 45.40 -33.74
N ALA A 404 -12.84 45.99 -32.57
CA ALA A 404 -12.03 45.37 -31.52
C ALA A 404 -12.65 44.07 -30.99
N MET A 405 -13.99 44.01 -30.88
CA MET A 405 -14.69 42.78 -30.52
C MET A 405 -14.50 41.66 -31.55
N MET A 406 -14.55 42.01 -32.85
CA MET A 406 -14.33 41.08 -33.95
C MET A 406 -12.87 40.58 -34.02
N GLU A 407 -11.90 41.42 -33.68
CA GLU A 407 -10.48 41.03 -33.60
C GLU A 407 -10.22 40.08 -32.42
N CYS A 408 -10.86 40.30 -31.30
CA CYS A 408 -10.69 39.43 -30.12
C CYS A 408 -11.28 38.01 -30.34
N GLY A 409 -12.40 37.91 -31.06
CA GLY A 409 -13.02 36.62 -31.40
C GLY A 409 -12.26 35.76 -32.42
N LYS A 410 -11.18 36.25 -33.00
CA LYS A 410 -10.31 35.55 -33.96
C LYS A 410 -9.05 34.95 -33.32
N LYS A 411 -8.74 35.26 -32.09
CA LYS A 411 -7.64 34.65 -31.31
C LYS A 411 -8.16 33.43 -30.55
#